data_71eb534db6ec64938f737ef6082ee3eb
#
_entry.id   71eb534db6ec64938f737ef6082ee3eb
#
_cell.length_a   1.000
_cell.length_b   1.000
_cell.length_c   1.000
_cell.angle_alpha   90.00
_cell.angle_beta   90.00
_cell.angle_gamma   90.00
#
_symmetry.space_group_name_H-M   'P 1'
#
loop_
_entity.id
_entity.type
_entity.pdbx_description
1 polymer ?
#
loop_
_entity_poly.entity_id
_entity_poly.type
_entity_poly.pdbx_seq_one_letter_code
_entity_poly.pdbx_strand_id
1 'polypeptide(L)'
;MNTTNKIKDILSIELEKRGLRKTIERYKILEAIYDRTDHFDVEELYLSLRKQNFHVSRATVYNTLDTLIDCGLVQKHHFGGDGALFEKALGFRQHGHVVCINCNKILEFCDPRLQTIQESVGNIMDFNINDQALIFYGYCKDGCNRNLSDDDKKPD
;
A
#
# COMPACT_ATOMS: atom_id res chain seq x y z
N MET A 1 -17.41 -14.42 7.67
CA MET A 1 -17.41 -12.94 7.86
C MET A 1 -16.86 -12.31 6.60
N ASN A 2 -17.60 -11.39 6.00
CA ASN A 2 -17.15 -10.72 4.77
C ASN A 2 -15.95 -9.80 5.11
N THR A 3 -14.88 -9.86 4.31
CA THR A 3 -13.66 -9.05 4.50
C THR A 3 -13.99 -7.56 4.71
N THR A 4 -14.99 -7.06 3.98
CA THR A 4 -15.46 -5.66 4.09
C THR A 4 -15.93 -5.28 5.49
N ASN A 5 -16.64 -6.15 6.18
CA ASN A 5 -17.08 -5.88 7.55
C ASN A 5 -15.90 -5.88 8.52
N LYS A 6 -15.00 -6.85 8.37
CA LYS A 6 -13.80 -6.96 9.22
C LYS A 6 -12.93 -5.70 9.16
N ILE A 7 -12.67 -5.16 7.97
CA ILE A 7 -11.85 -3.94 7.82
C ILE A 7 -12.52 -2.71 8.41
N LYS A 8 -13.85 -2.60 8.30
CA LYS A 8 -14.62 -1.51 8.91
C LYS A 8 -14.60 -1.59 10.44
N ASP A 9 -14.68 -2.78 11.00
CA ASP A 9 -14.61 -3.01 12.45
C ASP A 9 -13.23 -2.62 12.99
N ILE A 10 -12.14 -3.02 12.31
CA ILE A 10 -10.78 -2.64 12.69
C ILE A 10 -10.63 -1.11 12.69
N LEU A 11 -11.05 -0.44 11.61
CA LEU A 11 -11.00 1.02 11.54
C LEU A 11 -11.84 1.66 12.64
N SER A 12 -13.05 1.15 12.88
CA SER A 12 -13.95 1.66 13.92
C SER A 12 -13.31 1.62 15.30
N ILE A 13 -12.69 0.50 15.68
CA ILE A 13 -12.00 0.31 16.94
C ILE A 13 -10.82 1.30 17.08
N GLU A 14 -10.04 1.45 16.00
CA GLU A 14 -8.90 2.37 16.03
C GLU A 14 -9.30 3.83 16.14
N LEU A 15 -10.37 4.23 15.45
CA LEU A 15 -10.91 5.59 15.57
C LEU A 15 -11.40 5.88 17.02
N GLU A 16 -12.05 4.91 17.66
CA GLU A 16 -12.47 5.03 19.07
C GLU A 16 -11.27 5.19 20.00
N LYS A 17 -10.25 4.35 19.86
CA LYS A 17 -9.02 4.41 20.67
C LYS A 17 -8.36 5.78 20.61
N ARG A 18 -8.38 6.42 19.44
CA ARG A 18 -7.78 7.75 19.20
C ARG A 18 -8.70 8.91 19.47
N GLY A 19 -9.93 8.67 19.86
CA GLY A 19 -10.94 9.73 20.03
C GLY A 19 -11.30 10.45 18.72
N LEU A 20 -11.11 9.77 17.58
CA LEU A 20 -11.38 10.33 16.26
C LEU A 20 -12.82 10.03 15.83
N ARG A 21 -13.43 10.97 15.09
CA ARG A 21 -14.79 10.79 14.59
C ARG A 21 -14.86 9.70 13.50
N LYS A 22 -15.89 8.86 13.58
CA LYS A 22 -16.27 7.89 12.55
C LYS A 22 -17.07 8.64 11.47
N THR A 23 -16.38 9.11 10.43
CA THR A 23 -17.02 9.89 9.36
C THR A 23 -17.21 9.04 8.10
N ILE A 24 -18.19 9.39 7.29
CA ILE A 24 -18.48 8.71 6.02
C ILE A 24 -17.26 8.74 5.10
N GLU A 25 -16.52 9.87 5.09
CA GLU A 25 -15.34 10.04 4.26
C GLU A 25 -14.27 8.99 4.56
N ARG A 26 -13.99 8.70 5.83
CA ARG A 26 -12.98 7.70 6.23
C ARG A 26 -13.34 6.31 5.77
N TYR A 27 -14.61 5.92 5.89
CA TYR A 27 -15.07 4.62 5.42
C TYR A 27 -15.09 4.52 3.89
N LYS A 28 -15.44 5.60 3.19
CA LYS A 28 -15.38 5.65 1.73
C LYS A 28 -13.97 5.57 1.18
N ILE A 29 -13.02 6.23 1.84
CA ILE A 29 -11.59 6.12 1.50
C ILE A 29 -11.12 4.66 1.72
N LEU A 30 -11.48 4.03 2.84
CA LEU A 30 -11.16 2.62 3.10
C LEU A 30 -11.75 1.70 2.01
N GLU A 31 -13.03 1.87 1.66
CA GLU A 31 -13.69 1.10 0.60
C GLU A 31 -12.95 1.25 -0.73
N ALA A 32 -12.66 2.49 -1.15
CA ALA A 32 -11.96 2.79 -2.40
C ALA A 32 -10.57 2.15 -2.46
N ILE A 33 -9.85 2.07 -1.34
CA ILE A 33 -8.56 1.38 -1.27
C ILE A 33 -8.75 -0.13 -1.42
N TYR A 34 -9.75 -0.71 -0.77
CA TYR A 34 -9.96 -2.16 -0.80
C TYR A 34 -10.57 -2.67 -2.10
N ASP A 35 -11.19 -1.80 -2.89
CA ASP A 35 -11.64 -2.10 -4.26
C ASP A 35 -10.49 -2.15 -5.27
N ARG A 36 -9.31 -1.61 -4.91
CA ARG A 36 -8.11 -1.63 -5.76
C ARG A 36 -7.37 -2.95 -5.66
N THR A 37 -6.64 -3.27 -6.74
CA THR A 37 -5.75 -4.44 -6.83
C THR A 37 -4.31 -4.06 -7.12
N ASP A 38 -4.02 -2.77 -7.24
CA ASP A 38 -2.74 -2.17 -7.62
C ASP A 38 -2.19 -1.29 -6.48
N HIS A 39 -0.90 -0.97 -6.57
CA HIS A 39 -0.30 0.09 -5.77
C HIS A 39 -0.82 1.45 -6.23
N PHE A 40 -0.90 2.39 -5.32
CA PHE A 40 -1.37 3.74 -5.62
C PHE A 40 -0.60 4.78 -4.80
N ASP A 41 -0.51 5.98 -5.33
CA ASP A 41 -0.13 7.16 -4.55
C ASP A 41 -1.36 7.90 -4.03
N VAL A 42 -1.12 8.90 -3.17
CA VAL A 42 -2.21 9.65 -2.54
C VAL A 42 -3.02 10.46 -3.55
N GLU A 43 -2.36 10.99 -4.59
CA GLU A 43 -3.03 11.80 -5.60
C GLU A 43 -3.91 10.94 -6.51
N GLU A 44 -3.45 9.75 -6.89
CA GLU A 44 -4.25 8.77 -7.63
C GLU A 44 -5.52 8.36 -6.86
N LEU A 45 -5.37 8.09 -5.54
CA LEU A 45 -6.52 7.79 -4.68
C LEU A 45 -7.49 8.97 -4.61
N TYR A 46 -6.97 10.19 -4.39
CA TYR A 46 -7.78 11.40 -4.34
C TYR A 46 -8.54 11.63 -5.65
N LEU A 47 -7.86 11.49 -6.80
CA LEU A 47 -8.48 11.65 -8.12
C LEU A 47 -9.53 10.57 -8.40
N SER A 48 -9.29 9.33 -7.95
CA SER A 48 -10.27 8.24 -8.12
C SER A 48 -11.56 8.51 -7.34
N LEU A 49 -11.45 9.00 -6.12
CA LEU A 49 -12.61 9.42 -5.30
C LEU A 49 -13.40 10.55 -5.99
N ARG A 50 -12.69 11.54 -6.54
CA ARG A 50 -13.32 12.64 -7.29
C ARG A 50 -14.05 12.18 -8.55
N LYS A 51 -13.48 11.22 -9.29
CA LYS A 51 -14.14 10.61 -10.47
C LYS A 51 -15.43 9.87 -10.10
N GLN A 52 -15.52 9.36 -8.88
CA GLN A 52 -16.73 8.75 -8.33
C GLN A 52 -17.73 9.79 -7.75
N ASN A 53 -17.53 11.08 -8.02
CA ASN A 53 -18.32 12.19 -7.46
C ASN A 53 -18.27 12.27 -5.93
N PHE A 54 -17.25 11.69 -5.31
CA PHE A 54 -17.06 11.78 -3.87
C PHE A 54 -16.05 12.89 -3.54
N HIS A 55 -16.54 13.94 -2.87
CA HIS A 55 -15.76 15.15 -2.60
C HIS A 55 -15.16 15.07 -1.20
N VAL A 56 -13.84 14.92 -1.13
CA VAL A 56 -13.06 15.00 0.11
C VAL A 56 -11.89 15.98 -0.08
N SER A 57 -11.35 16.51 1.01
CA SER A 57 -10.11 17.28 0.93
C SER A 57 -8.89 16.34 0.85
N ARG A 58 -7.78 16.80 0.24
CA ARG A 58 -6.51 16.08 0.28
C ARG A 58 -6.07 15.79 1.71
N ALA A 59 -6.22 16.77 2.61
CA ALA A 59 -5.89 16.60 4.02
C ALA A 59 -6.69 15.44 4.67
N THR A 60 -7.97 15.27 4.33
CA THR A 60 -8.78 14.14 4.81
C THR A 60 -8.24 12.81 4.30
N VAL A 61 -7.80 12.74 3.03
CA VAL A 61 -7.21 11.51 2.47
C VAL A 61 -5.91 11.17 3.19
N TYR A 62 -4.98 12.12 3.36
CA TYR A 62 -3.72 11.92 4.07
C TYR A 62 -3.96 11.45 5.52
N ASN A 63 -4.76 12.17 6.29
CA ASN A 63 -5.05 11.83 7.69
C ASN A 63 -5.74 10.46 7.83
N THR A 64 -6.54 10.06 6.85
CA THR A 64 -7.17 8.73 6.85
C THR A 64 -6.16 7.66 6.52
N LEU A 65 -5.30 7.86 5.51
CA LEU A 65 -4.23 6.93 5.18
C LEU A 65 -3.30 6.69 6.37
N ASP A 66 -2.87 7.74 7.09
CA ASP A 66 -2.04 7.59 8.29
C ASP A 66 -2.74 6.70 9.34
N THR A 67 -4.03 6.93 9.56
CA THR A 67 -4.83 6.09 10.48
C THR A 67 -4.90 4.64 10.01
N LEU A 68 -5.07 4.40 8.70
CA LEU A 68 -5.16 3.06 8.10
C LEU A 68 -3.81 2.32 8.15
N ILE A 69 -2.69 3.02 8.01
CA ILE A 69 -1.35 2.45 8.17
C ILE A 69 -1.13 2.02 9.62
N ASP A 70 -1.45 2.91 10.56
CA ASP A 70 -1.24 2.65 11.99
C ASP A 70 -2.06 1.48 12.52
N CYS A 71 -3.23 1.20 11.94
CA CYS A 71 -4.04 0.04 12.31
C CYS A 71 -3.81 -1.20 11.42
N GLY A 72 -2.79 -1.17 10.56
CA GLY A 72 -2.40 -2.31 9.72
C GLY A 72 -3.40 -2.66 8.61
N LEU A 73 -4.20 -1.69 8.16
CA LEU A 73 -5.13 -1.86 7.04
C LEU A 73 -4.51 -1.47 5.69
N VAL A 74 -3.45 -0.65 5.72
CA VAL A 74 -2.71 -0.20 4.54
C VAL A 74 -1.22 -0.35 4.82
N GLN A 75 -0.47 -0.80 3.82
CA GLN A 75 0.99 -0.80 3.82
C GLN A 75 1.51 0.36 2.99
N LYS A 76 2.62 0.93 3.44
CA LYS A 76 3.33 2.02 2.78
C LYS A 76 4.70 1.53 2.32
N HIS A 77 5.00 1.70 1.05
CA HIS A 77 6.26 1.28 0.44
C HIS A 77 7.04 2.46 -0.13
N HIS A 78 8.36 2.35 -0.06
CA HIS A 78 9.30 3.27 -0.70
C HIS A 78 10.18 2.46 -1.66
N PHE A 79 9.90 2.55 -2.95
CA PHE A 79 10.61 1.79 -3.99
C PHE A 79 11.78 2.57 -4.63
N GLY A 80 12.24 3.63 -3.99
CA GLY A 80 13.39 4.43 -4.48
C GLY A 80 13.04 5.56 -5.45
N GLY A 81 11.76 5.81 -5.70
CA GLY A 81 11.27 6.97 -6.45
C GLY A 81 10.87 8.14 -5.53
N ASP A 82 10.42 9.25 -6.11
CA ASP A 82 10.08 10.50 -5.39
C ASP A 82 8.80 10.45 -4.56
N GLY A 83 8.23 9.29 -4.30
CA GLY A 83 6.98 9.15 -3.56
C GLY A 83 6.82 7.84 -2.84
N ALA A 84 5.89 7.82 -1.87
CA ALA A 84 5.43 6.61 -1.24
C ALA A 84 4.28 6.01 -2.05
N LEU A 85 4.31 4.70 -2.24
CA LEU A 85 3.20 3.92 -2.76
C LEU A 85 2.51 3.16 -1.64
N PHE A 86 1.23 2.95 -1.80
CA PHE A 86 0.38 2.33 -0.80
C PHE A 86 -0.35 1.14 -1.40
N GLU A 87 -0.63 0.15 -0.57
CA GLU A 87 -1.48 -0.98 -0.90
C GLU A 87 -2.32 -1.44 0.30
N LYS A 88 -3.40 -2.17 0.06
CA LYS A 88 -4.19 -2.78 1.13
C LYS A 88 -3.40 -3.91 1.79
N ALA A 89 -3.43 -3.98 3.12
CA ALA A 89 -2.67 -4.96 3.90
C ALA A 89 -3.42 -6.28 4.13
N LEU A 90 -4.75 -6.24 4.30
CA LEU A 90 -5.55 -7.44 4.55
C LEU A 90 -6.12 -8.04 3.28
N GLY A 91 -6.03 -9.37 3.19
CA GLY A 91 -6.56 -10.13 2.05
C GLY A 91 -5.56 -10.34 0.91
N PHE A 92 -4.35 -9.82 1.05
CA PHE A 92 -3.23 -10.14 0.18
C PHE A 92 -2.37 -11.25 0.77
N ARG A 93 -1.87 -12.14 -0.10
CA ARG A 93 -0.79 -13.04 0.28
C ARG A 93 0.48 -12.22 0.47
N GLN A 94 1.29 -12.61 1.44
CA GLN A 94 2.61 -12.04 1.63
C GLN A 94 3.41 -12.19 0.33
N HIS A 95 3.91 -11.09 -0.21
CA HIS A 95 4.62 -11.03 -1.50
C HIS A 95 5.84 -10.13 -1.38
N GLY A 96 6.79 -10.35 -2.26
CA GLY A 96 7.93 -9.49 -2.46
C GLY A 96 7.77 -8.65 -3.72
N HIS A 97 8.62 -7.66 -3.87
CA HIS A 97 8.63 -6.75 -5.00
C HIS A 97 9.96 -6.82 -5.76
N VAL A 98 9.89 -6.67 -7.07
CA VAL A 98 11.05 -6.44 -7.95
C VAL A 98 10.87 -5.10 -8.62
N VAL A 99 11.82 -4.21 -8.42
CA VAL A 99 11.77 -2.83 -8.93
C VAL A 99 12.85 -2.64 -9.98
N CYS A 100 12.45 -2.20 -11.16
CA CYS A 100 13.40 -1.77 -12.18
C CYS A 100 13.87 -0.36 -11.90
N ILE A 101 15.16 -0.17 -11.61
CA ILE A 101 15.73 1.16 -11.29
C ILE A 101 15.81 2.10 -12.50
N ASN A 102 15.58 1.59 -13.72
CA ASN A 102 15.64 2.37 -14.94
C ASN A 102 14.27 2.90 -15.39
N CYS A 103 13.19 2.11 -15.22
CA CYS A 103 11.84 2.49 -15.66
C CYS A 103 10.80 2.51 -14.53
N ASN A 104 11.22 2.28 -13.30
CA ASN A 104 10.38 2.22 -12.10
C ASN A 104 9.24 1.18 -12.17
N LYS A 105 9.32 0.21 -13.10
CA LYS A 105 8.35 -0.89 -13.17
C LYS A 105 8.46 -1.71 -11.90
N ILE A 106 7.33 -1.97 -11.27
CA ILE A 106 7.19 -2.80 -10.07
C ILE A 106 6.51 -4.10 -10.50
N LEU A 107 7.10 -5.22 -10.10
CA LEU A 107 6.53 -6.56 -10.25
C LEU A 107 6.41 -7.19 -8.88
N GLU A 108 5.32 -7.90 -8.64
CA GLU A 108 5.09 -8.67 -7.43
C GLU A 108 5.44 -10.13 -7.65
N PHE A 109 5.93 -10.80 -6.62
CA PHE A 109 6.14 -12.24 -6.62
C PHE A 109 5.77 -12.84 -5.27
N CYS A 110 5.17 -14.02 -5.30
CA CYS A 110 4.87 -14.81 -4.11
C CYS A 110 5.83 -16.00 -4.03
N ASP A 111 6.53 -16.12 -2.91
CA ASP A 111 7.40 -17.25 -2.64
C ASP A 111 7.12 -17.77 -1.22
N PRO A 112 6.71 -19.05 -1.08
CA PRO A 112 6.38 -19.61 0.24
C PRO A 112 7.59 -19.64 1.19
N ARG A 113 8.82 -19.54 0.68
CA ARG A 113 10.03 -19.45 1.49
C ARG A 113 10.11 -18.17 2.31
N LEU A 114 9.43 -17.10 1.89
CA LEU A 114 9.41 -15.82 2.63
C LEU A 114 8.86 -16.01 4.04
N GLN A 115 7.76 -16.73 4.18
CA GLN A 115 7.19 -17.03 5.49
C GLN A 115 8.13 -17.89 6.33
N THR A 116 8.75 -18.92 5.71
CA THR A 116 9.71 -19.78 6.41
C THR A 116 10.93 -18.99 6.90
N ILE A 117 11.42 -18.04 6.12
CA ILE A 117 12.52 -17.15 6.51
C ILE A 117 12.11 -16.29 7.71
N GLN A 118 10.93 -15.66 7.67
CA GLN A 118 10.41 -14.85 8.75
C GLN A 118 10.32 -15.63 10.06
N GLU A 119 9.73 -16.83 10.02
CA GLU A 119 9.59 -17.72 11.18
C GLU A 119 10.97 -18.14 11.73
N SER A 120 11.90 -18.53 10.83
CA SER A 120 13.25 -18.93 11.22
C SER A 120 14.02 -17.80 11.89
N VAL A 121 13.97 -16.59 11.33
CA VAL A 121 14.62 -15.41 11.91
C VAL A 121 14.00 -15.07 13.26
N GLY A 122 12.69 -15.10 13.38
CA GLY A 122 11.99 -14.87 14.64
C GLY A 122 12.45 -15.84 15.74
N ASN A 123 12.54 -17.13 15.40
CA ASN A 123 13.00 -18.17 16.34
C ASN A 123 14.49 -18.02 16.72
N ILE A 124 15.37 -17.71 15.75
CA ILE A 124 16.81 -17.54 16.00
C ILE A 124 17.08 -16.31 16.87
N MET A 125 16.33 -15.24 16.63
CA MET A 125 16.54 -13.95 17.29
C MET A 125 15.70 -13.77 18.56
N ASP A 126 14.86 -14.76 18.91
CA ASP A 126 13.86 -14.69 19.99
C ASP A 126 12.98 -13.43 19.88
N PHE A 127 12.42 -13.23 18.68
CA PHE A 127 11.69 -12.02 18.31
C PHE A 127 10.35 -12.34 17.64
N ASN A 128 9.30 -11.61 18.01
CA ASN A 128 8.00 -11.71 17.34
C ASN A 128 7.98 -10.79 16.12
N ILE A 129 8.13 -11.38 14.92
CA ILE A 129 8.09 -10.62 13.66
C ILE A 129 6.65 -10.57 13.17
N ASN A 130 6.08 -9.38 13.10
CA ASN A 130 4.69 -9.18 12.68
C ASN A 130 4.56 -8.90 11.18
N ASP A 131 5.61 -8.39 10.54
CA ASP A 131 5.60 -7.98 9.14
C ASP A 131 6.99 -8.09 8.51
N GLN A 132 7.05 -8.20 7.17
CA GLN A 132 8.30 -8.22 6.43
C GLN A 132 8.12 -7.51 5.09
N ALA A 133 9.17 -6.88 4.60
CA ALA A 133 9.27 -6.34 3.26
C ALA A 133 10.50 -6.90 2.56
N LEU A 134 10.32 -7.49 1.37
CA LEU A 134 11.42 -7.92 0.52
C LEU A 134 11.32 -7.20 -0.82
N ILE A 135 12.34 -6.42 -1.13
CA ILE A 135 12.40 -5.65 -2.38
C ILE A 135 13.72 -5.98 -3.08
N PHE A 136 13.64 -6.44 -4.31
CA PHE A 136 14.79 -6.60 -5.20
C PHE A 136 14.85 -5.43 -6.17
N TYR A 137 16.02 -4.86 -6.32
CA TYR A 137 16.29 -3.81 -7.30
C TYR A 137 17.15 -4.36 -8.45
N GLY A 138 16.79 -4.03 -9.67
CA GLY A 138 17.50 -4.53 -10.85
C GLY A 138 17.07 -3.82 -12.13
N TYR A 139 17.27 -4.47 -13.26
CA TYR A 139 16.94 -3.96 -14.58
C TYR A 139 16.08 -4.98 -15.35
N CYS A 140 15.21 -4.50 -16.24
CA CYS A 140 14.50 -5.37 -17.17
C CYS A 140 15.53 -6.10 -18.07
N LYS A 141 15.42 -7.43 -18.21
CA LYS A 141 16.37 -8.24 -18.98
C LYS A 141 16.46 -7.83 -20.46
N ASP A 142 15.31 -7.55 -21.06
CA ASP A 142 15.18 -7.22 -22.49
C ASP A 142 15.15 -5.72 -22.77
N GLY A 143 15.66 -4.92 -21.82
CA GLY A 143 15.53 -3.47 -21.84
C GLY A 143 14.17 -3.00 -21.37
N CYS A 144 14.10 -1.73 -21.03
CA CYS A 144 12.84 -1.11 -20.62
C CYS A 144 12.09 -0.70 -21.88
N ASN A 145 10.96 -1.35 -22.18
CA ASN A 145 10.01 -0.82 -23.16
C ASN A 145 9.39 0.44 -22.55
N ARG A 146 10.03 1.58 -22.80
CA ARG A 146 9.41 2.88 -22.61
C ARG A 146 8.35 3.01 -23.69
N ASN A 147 7.10 2.70 -23.38
CA ASN A 147 6.01 3.30 -24.14
C ASN A 147 6.17 4.80 -23.95
N LEU A 148 6.49 5.48 -25.05
CA LEU A 148 6.68 6.94 -25.18
C LEU A 148 5.39 7.66 -24.81
N SER A 149 5.09 7.84 -23.54
CA SER A 149 3.99 8.70 -23.08
C SER A 149 4.27 9.38 -21.71
N ASP A 150 5.50 9.29 -21.19
CA ASP A 150 5.94 10.07 -20.03
C ASP A 150 7.26 10.80 -20.37
N ASP A 151 7.20 11.68 -21.35
CA ASP A 151 8.10 12.83 -21.43
C ASP A 151 7.61 13.83 -20.38
N ASP A 152 8.21 13.82 -19.20
CA ASP A 152 8.41 14.95 -18.30
C ASP A 152 8.70 14.46 -16.87
N LYS A 153 9.88 13.88 -16.66
CA LYS A 153 10.54 13.92 -15.36
C LYS A 153 12.04 13.59 -15.53
N LYS A 154 12.80 14.54 -16.06
CA LYS A 154 14.23 14.63 -15.77
C LYS A 154 14.39 15.33 -14.43
N PRO A 155 15.13 14.78 -13.47
CA PRO A 155 15.75 15.58 -12.44
C PRO A 155 17.02 16.23 -13.03
N ASP A 156 17.14 17.54 -12.89
CA ASP A 156 18.42 18.23 -12.93
C ASP A 156 19.29 17.85 -11.73
#